data_805f6bb4edf0f5b73f320f949830dff2
#
_entry.id   805f6bb4edf0f5b73f320f949830dff2
#
_cell.length_a   1.000
_cell.length_b   1.000
_cell.length_c   1.000
_cell.angle_alpha   90.00
_cell.angle_beta   90.00
_cell.angle_gamma   90.00
#
_symmetry.space_group_name_H-M   'P 1'
#
loop_
_entity.id
_entity.type
_entity.pdbx_description
1 polymer ?
#
loop_
_entity_poly.entity_id
_entity_poly.type
_entity_poly.pdbx_seq_one_letter_code
_entity_poly.pdbx_strand_id
1 'polypeptide(L)'
;QAIISNGREDYLGRFYGEFVSYSGGDGQALGVVLTPRHITELFCELVDLRPTDIIFDPCCGTGGFLISGMHKMLRATKNDTERKHIKQQQIHGIEIRDDMFSIATTNMILRGDGQSNLICEDFLAQDPGELQLKGGGITVGFMNPPYSQAKGKDTANLSELCFIRHLLNSITT
;
A
#
# COMPACT_ATOMS: atom_id res chain seq x y z
N GLN A 1 26.06 -1.49 -5.12
CA GLN A 1 25.65 -0.79 -6.37
C GLN A 1 24.50 -1.51 -7.10
N ALA A 2 24.35 -2.84 -6.98
CA ALA A 2 23.26 -3.60 -7.63
C ALA A 2 21.85 -3.35 -7.04
N ILE A 3 21.77 -2.92 -5.79
CA ILE A 3 20.49 -2.68 -5.08
C ILE A 3 19.76 -1.44 -5.61
N ILE A 4 20.50 -0.46 -6.14
CA ILE A 4 19.94 0.84 -6.57
C ILE A 4 19.52 0.83 -8.04
N SER A 5 20.03 -0.09 -8.88
CA SER A 5 19.82 -0.05 -10.33
C SER A 5 18.49 -0.61 -10.83
N ASN A 6 17.77 -1.38 -10.01
CA ASN A 6 16.50 -2.00 -10.38
C ASN A 6 15.38 -1.58 -9.40
N GLY A 7 15.02 -0.30 -9.40
CA GLY A 7 14.00 0.29 -8.53
C GLY A 7 12.59 -0.35 -8.60
N ARG A 8 12.48 -1.55 -9.15
CA ARG A 8 11.23 -2.29 -9.37
C ARG A 8 10.93 -3.33 -8.28
N GLU A 9 11.92 -3.78 -7.52
CA GLU A 9 11.70 -4.84 -6.53
C GLU A 9 11.56 -4.30 -5.11
N ASP A 10 10.64 -4.86 -4.35
CA ASP A 10 10.52 -4.65 -2.91
C ASP A 10 11.58 -5.54 -2.20
N TYR A 11 12.83 -5.11 -2.26
CA TYR A 11 13.94 -5.86 -1.65
C TYR A 11 13.83 -5.90 -0.13
N LEU A 12 13.34 -4.82 0.49
CA LEU A 12 13.22 -4.76 1.94
C LEU A 12 12.06 -5.61 2.43
N GLY A 13 10.92 -5.58 1.74
CA GLY A 13 9.79 -6.46 2.07
C GLY A 13 10.13 -7.92 1.86
N ARG A 14 10.85 -8.27 0.79
CA ARG A 14 11.34 -9.63 0.57
C ARG A 14 12.34 -10.06 1.64
N PHE A 15 13.32 -9.22 1.96
CA PHE A 15 14.29 -9.48 3.02
C PHE A 15 13.57 -9.69 4.36
N TYR A 16 12.58 -8.86 4.69
CA TYR A 16 11.80 -9.00 5.90
C TYR A 16 11.00 -10.31 5.90
N GLY A 17 10.34 -10.64 4.79
CA GLY A 17 9.58 -11.90 4.65
C GLY A 17 10.48 -13.13 4.81
N GLU A 18 11.69 -13.12 4.22
CA GLU A 18 12.68 -14.18 4.37
C GLU A 18 13.22 -14.23 5.81
N PHE A 19 13.49 -13.07 6.42
CA PHE A 19 13.97 -12.99 7.79
C PHE A 19 12.96 -13.54 8.79
N VAL A 20 11.67 -13.18 8.64
CA VAL A 20 10.58 -13.68 9.49
C VAL A 20 10.40 -15.19 9.33
N SER A 21 10.47 -15.72 8.11
CA SER A 21 10.40 -17.17 7.87
C SER A 21 11.61 -17.92 8.42
N TYR A 22 12.80 -17.30 8.40
CA TYR A 22 14.03 -17.92 8.88
C TYR A 22 14.17 -17.88 10.42
N SER A 23 13.57 -16.88 11.08
CA SER A 23 13.63 -16.74 12.55
C SER A 23 12.70 -17.69 13.29
N GLY A 24 12.13 -18.68 12.61
CA GLY A 24 11.36 -19.78 13.22
C GLY A 24 9.96 -19.38 13.73
N GLY A 25 9.56 -18.16 13.45
CA GLY A 25 8.16 -17.79 13.55
C GLY A 25 7.48 -18.24 12.25
N ASP A 26 6.59 -19.24 12.32
CA ASP A 26 5.66 -19.46 11.22
C ASP A 26 5.10 -18.09 10.84
N GLY A 27 5.28 -17.64 9.59
CA GLY A 27 4.80 -16.33 9.12
C GLY A 27 3.29 -16.15 9.37
N GLN A 28 2.60 -17.25 9.61
CA GLN A 28 1.23 -17.31 10.12
C GLN A 28 1.08 -16.81 11.57
N ALA A 29 2.12 -16.91 12.42
CA ALA A 29 2.04 -16.45 13.81
C ALA A 29 2.00 -14.91 13.94
N LEU A 30 2.45 -14.18 12.92
CA LEU A 30 2.41 -12.71 12.90
C LEU A 30 1.29 -12.15 12.02
N GLY A 31 0.52 -13.00 11.32
CA GLY A 31 -0.59 -12.55 10.46
C GLY A 31 -0.16 -11.67 9.27
N VAL A 32 1.13 -11.69 8.93
CA VAL A 32 1.67 -10.87 7.83
C VAL A 32 1.76 -11.71 6.57
N VAL A 33 0.93 -11.40 5.61
CA VAL A 33 0.98 -11.97 4.26
C VAL A 33 1.42 -10.89 3.29
N LEU A 34 2.65 -10.99 2.80
CA LEU A 34 3.14 -10.08 1.76
C LEU A 34 2.50 -10.43 0.42
N THR A 35 1.89 -9.44 -0.22
CA THR A 35 1.31 -9.62 -1.55
C THR A 35 2.42 -9.77 -2.60
N PRO A 36 2.47 -10.89 -3.34
CA PRO A 36 3.49 -11.09 -4.36
C PRO A 36 3.44 -10.00 -5.44
N ARG A 37 4.59 -9.58 -5.93
CA ARG A 37 4.72 -8.49 -6.89
C ARG A 37 3.90 -8.69 -8.16
N HIS A 38 3.90 -9.90 -8.73
CA HIS A 38 3.11 -10.19 -9.94
C HIS A 38 1.60 -9.99 -9.73
N ILE A 39 1.11 -10.16 -8.49
CA ILE A 39 -0.28 -9.89 -8.12
C ILE A 39 -0.52 -8.37 -8.05
N THR A 40 0.36 -7.61 -7.39
CA THR A 40 0.20 -6.14 -7.31
C THR A 40 0.30 -5.50 -8.70
N GLU A 41 1.19 -5.97 -9.58
CA GLU A 41 1.27 -5.53 -10.97
C GLU A 41 0.01 -5.88 -11.77
N LEU A 42 -0.51 -7.11 -11.61
CA LEU A 42 -1.77 -7.54 -12.26
C LEU A 42 -2.93 -6.63 -11.87
N PHE A 43 -3.09 -6.31 -10.60
CA PHE A 43 -4.17 -5.43 -10.14
C PHE A 43 -4.04 -4.03 -10.74
N CYS A 44 -2.83 -3.47 -10.83
CA CYS A 44 -2.61 -2.20 -11.50
C CYS A 44 -3.03 -2.23 -12.99
N GLU A 45 -2.80 -3.37 -13.69
CA GLU A 45 -3.25 -3.52 -15.08
C GLU A 45 -4.78 -3.65 -15.18
N LEU A 46 -5.41 -4.43 -14.28
CA LEU A 46 -6.86 -4.66 -14.30
C LEU A 46 -7.68 -3.38 -14.09
N VAL A 47 -7.21 -2.46 -13.24
CA VAL A 47 -7.88 -1.17 -13.00
C VAL A 47 -7.52 -0.11 -14.04
N ASP A 48 -6.73 -0.43 -15.07
CA ASP A 48 -6.24 0.52 -16.07
C ASP A 48 -5.65 1.79 -15.45
N LEU A 49 -4.80 1.62 -14.45
CA LEU A 49 -4.22 2.71 -13.66
C LEU A 49 -3.49 3.73 -14.53
N ARG A 50 -3.84 5.01 -14.37
CA ARG A 50 -3.38 6.15 -15.17
C ARG A 50 -2.51 7.12 -14.37
N PRO A 51 -1.66 7.93 -15.02
CA PRO A 51 -0.84 8.96 -14.34
C PRO A 51 -1.64 10.02 -13.56
N THR A 52 -2.92 10.17 -13.86
CA THR A 52 -3.83 11.12 -13.20
C THR A 52 -4.52 10.55 -11.98
N ASP A 53 -4.42 9.25 -11.74
CA ASP A 53 -5.06 8.61 -10.60
C ASP A 53 -4.36 8.92 -9.29
N ILE A 54 -5.14 8.92 -8.22
CA ILE A 54 -4.66 9.01 -6.85
C ILE A 54 -4.90 7.67 -6.19
N ILE A 55 -3.82 6.96 -5.88
CA ILE A 55 -3.89 5.62 -5.31
C ILE A 55 -3.83 5.63 -3.80
N PHE A 56 -4.56 4.70 -3.20
CA PHE A 56 -4.63 4.51 -1.76
C PHE A 56 -4.61 3.02 -1.39
N ASP A 57 -3.76 2.66 -0.43
CA ASP A 57 -3.74 1.33 0.18
C ASP A 57 -3.86 1.46 1.70
N PRO A 58 -5.03 1.16 2.28
CA PRO A 58 -5.26 1.32 3.71
C PRO A 58 -4.67 0.21 4.60
N CYS A 59 -4.08 -0.82 4.00
CA CYS A 59 -3.40 -1.92 4.69
C CYS A 59 -2.07 -2.20 3.98
N CYS A 60 -1.26 -1.14 3.81
CA CYS A 60 -0.19 -1.15 2.79
C CYS A 60 0.97 -2.11 3.09
N GLY A 61 1.10 -2.63 4.30
CA GLY A 61 2.17 -3.54 4.66
C GLY A 61 3.53 -2.93 4.36
N THR A 62 4.31 -3.56 3.49
CA THR A 62 5.61 -3.06 3.00
C THR A 62 5.51 -2.09 1.81
N GLY A 63 4.30 -1.73 1.40
CA GLY A 63 4.03 -0.80 0.31
C GLY A 63 3.98 -1.44 -1.09
N GLY A 64 3.74 -2.75 -1.18
CA GLY A 64 3.79 -3.49 -2.44
C GLY A 64 2.88 -2.95 -3.54
N PHE A 65 1.60 -2.68 -3.25
CA PHE A 65 0.67 -2.07 -4.21
C PHE A 65 1.06 -0.64 -4.57
N LEU A 66 1.47 0.17 -3.58
CA LEU A 66 1.87 1.56 -3.79
C LEU A 66 3.09 1.66 -4.72
N ILE A 67 4.08 0.77 -4.53
CA ILE A 67 5.27 0.68 -5.37
C ILE A 67 4.89 0.28 -6.80
N SER A 68 4.08 -0.75 -6.98
CA SER A 68 3.66 -1.23 -8.30
C SER A 68 2.85 -0.16 -9.03
N GLY A 69 1.91 0.51 -8.33
CA GLY A 69 1.11 1.60 -8.87
C GLY A 69 1.96 2.79 -9.28
N MET A 70 2.82 3.27 -8.38
CA MET A 70 3.75 4.36 -8.69
C MET A 70 4.60 4.06 -9.92
N HIS A 71 5.14 2.85 -10.04
CA HIS A 71 5.95 2.45 -11.19
C HIS A 71 5.16 2.43 -12.48
N LYS A 72 3.90 1.96 -12.47
CA LYS A 72 3.04 1.98 -13.65
C LYS A 72 2.75 3.41 -14.10
N MET A 73 2.35 4.28 -13.18
CA MET A 73 2.07 5.70 -13.47
C MET A 73 3.30 6.43 -14.02
N LEU A 74 4.48 6.24 -13.40
CA LEU A 74 5.73 6.84 -13.84
C LEU A 74 6.21 6.34 -15.21
N ARG A 75 5.87 5.12 -15.62
CA ARG A 75 6.17 4.61 -16.97
C ARG A 75 5.27 5.21 -18.03
N ALA A 76 4.05 5.58 -17.67
CA ALA A 76 3.07 6.14 -18.59
C ALA A 76 3.26 7.64 -18.85
N THR A 77 4.09 8.36 -18.06
CA THR A 77 4.41 9.78 -18.29
C THR A 77 5.89 10.03 -18.56
N LYS A 78 6.18 11.02 -19.43
CA LYS A 78 7.53 11.51 -19.72
C LYS A 78 7.76 12.92 -19.14
N ASN A 79 6.71 13.55 -18.61
CA ASN A 79 6.75 14.90 -18.06
C ASN A 79 7.32 14.86 -16.64
N ASP A 80 8.42 15.58 -16.40
CA ASP A 80 9.09 15.60 -15.10
C ASP A 80 8.23 16.25 -14.00
N THR A 81 7.39 17.21 -14.33
CA THR A 81 6.45 17.84 -13.39
C THR A 81 5.38 16.83 -12.95
N GLU A 82 4.81 16.09 -13.90
CA GLU A 82 3.86 15.00 -13.59
C GLU A 82 4.52 13.91 -12.75
N ARG A 83 5.74 13.50 -13.11
CA ARG A 83 6.50 12.49 -12.35
C ARG A 83 6.73 12.92 -10.89
N LYS A 84 7.03 14.20 -10.69
CA LYS A 84 7.18 14.78 -9.34
C LYS A 84 5.85 14.80 -8.61
N HIS A 85 4.77 15.19 -9.27
CA HIS A 85 3.43 15.21 -8.71
C HIS A 85 2.95 13.81 -8.30
N ILE A 86 3.12 12.81 -9.17
CA ILE A 86 2.82 11.39 -8.85
C ILE A 86 3.49 11.00 -7.55
N LYS A 87 4.80 11.22 -7.44
CA LYS A 87 5.58 10.80 -6.26
C LYS A 87 5.19 11.54 -4.98
N GLN A 88 4.83 12.82 -5.06
CA GLN A 88 4.64 13.67 -3.89
C GLN A 88 3.19 13.76 -3.43
N GLN A 89 2.21 13.52 -4.32
CA GLN A 89 0.81 13.85 -4.05
C GLN A 89 -0.19 12.72 -4.34
N GLN A 90 0.20 11.71 -5.13
CA GLN A 90 -0.78 10.75 -5.65
C GLN A 90 -0.67 9.35 -5.03
N ILE A 91 0.26 9.14 -4.11
CA ILE A 91 0.50 7.83 -3.49
C ILE A 91 0.23 7.93 -1.99
N HIS A 92 -0.82 7.27 -1.52
CA HIS A 92 -1.25 7.33 -0.12
C HIS A 92 -1.37 5.93 0.47
N GLY A 93 -1.07 5.78 1.77
CA GLY A 93 -1.19 4.50 2.45
C GLY A 93 -1.37 4.63 3.94
N ILE A 94 -1.99 3.60 4.53
CA ILE A 94 -2.10 3.44 5.98
C ILE A 94 -1.55 2.06 6.35
N GLU A 95 -0.83 2.01 7.45
CA GLU A 95 -0.35 0.77 8.06
C GLU A 95 -0.44 0.91 9.59
N ILE A 96 -1.05 -0.06 10.24
CA ILE A 96 -1.25 -0.03 11.70
C ILE A 96 -0.01 -0.49 12.47
N ARG A 97 0.86 -1.27 11.84
CA ARG A 97 2.06 -1.84 12.48
C ARG A 97 3.27 -0.95 12.24
N ASP A 98 3.91 -0.49 13.31
CA ASP A 98 5.11 0.38 13.28
C ASP A 98 6.27 -0.23 12.48
N ASP A 99 6.50 -1.54 12.59
CA ASP A 99 7.57 -2.25 11.88
C ASP A 99 7.33 -2.27 10.36
N MET A 100 6.10 -2.58 9.93
CA MET A 100 5.71 -2.57 8.53
C MET A 100 5.68 -1.17 7.94
N PHE A 101 5.15 -0.19 8.69
CA PHE A 101 5.16 1.21 8.32
C PHE A 101 6.59 1.73 8.07
N SER A 102 7.53 1.38 8.96
CA SER A 102 8.94 1.75 8.81
C SER A 102 9.55 1.17 7.53
N ILE A 103 9.22 -0.08 7.20
CA ILE A 103 9.66 -0.73 5.96
C ILE A 103 9.02 -0.06 4.74
N ALA A 104 7.70 0.18 4.76
CA ALA A 104 6.99 0.85 3.66
C ALA A 104 7.58 2.23 3.38
N THR A 105 7.76 3.03 4.43
CA THR A 105 8.35 4.38 4.34
C THR A 105 9.75 4.34 3.74
N THR A 106 10.61 3.43 4.22
CA THR A 106 11.95 3.24 3.68
C THR A 106 11.91 2.83 2.20
N ASN A 107 11.02 1.92 1.85
CA ASN A 107 10.80 1.47 0.47
C ASN A 107 10.40 2.63 -0.46
N MET A 108 9.51 3.50 -0.01
CA MET A 108 9.06 4.67 -0.78
C MET A 108 10.19 5.70 -0.94
N ILE A 109 10.89 6.04 0.15
CA ILE A 109 12.04 6.98 0.14
C ILE A 109 13.13 6.52 -0.84
N LEU A 110 13.51 5.24 -0.81
CA LEU A 110 14.54 4.68 -1.70
C LEU A 110 14.16 4.76 -3.19
N ARG A 111 12.88 4.91 -3.51
CA ARG A 111 12.36 5.06 -4.87
C ARG A 111 12.16 6.51 -5.28
N GLY A 112 12.56 7.44 -4.40
CA GLY A 112 12.52 8.87 -4.66
C GLY A 112 11.13 9.49 -4.49
N ASP A 113 10.27 8.85 -3.72
CA ASP A 113 9.10 9.47 -3.12
C ASP A 113 9.61 10.30 -1.93
N GLY A 114 9.96 11.55 -2.18
CA GLY A 114 10.61 12.41 -1.19
C GLY A 114 9.71 12.88 -0.05
N GLN A 115 8.42 12.59 -0.11
CA GLN A 115 7.42 12.85 0.95
C GLN A 115 6.41 11.71 0.90
N SER A 116 6.64 10.71 1.74
CA SER A 116 5.69 9.61 1.88
C SER A 116 4.39 10.11 2.51
N ASN A 117 3.27 9.98 1.77
CA ASN A 117 1.93 10.20 2.31
C ASN A 117 1.42 8.92 3.03
N LEU A 118 2.34 8.24 3.72
CA LEU A 118 2.00 7.10 4.57
C LEU A 118 1.75 7.59 5.99
N ILE A 119 0.79 6.98 6.66
CA ILE A 119 0.49 7.22 8.07
C ILE A 119 0.45 5.89 8.84
N CYS A 120 0.94 5.92 10.10
CA CYS A 120 0.93 4.76 10.99
C CYS A 120 -0.27 4.86 11.91
N GLU A 121 -1.42 4.35 11.47
CA GLU A 121 -2.69 4.46 12.19
C GLU A 121 -3.63 3.30 11.86
N ASP A 122 -4.71 3.18 12.63
CA ASP A 122 -5.80 2.25 12.33
C ASP A 122 -6.70 2.84 11.25
N PHE A 123 -6.77 2.14 10.11
CA PHE A 123 -7.64 2.54 8.99
C PHE A 123 -9.13 2.61 9.36
N LEU A 124 -9.62 1.66 10.15
CA LEU A 124 -11.04 1.64 10.54
C LEU A 124 -11.42 2.74 11.53
N ALA A 125 -10.44 3.38 12.16
CA ALA A 125 -10.65 4.53 13.03
C ALA A 125 -10.67 5.87 12.28
N GLN A 126 -10.29 5.88 10.99
CA GLN A 126 -10.29 7.10 10.17
C GLN A 126 -11.70 7.42 9.67
N ASP A 127 -12.01 8.70 9.46
CA ASP A 127 -13.24 9.13 8.80
C ASP A 127 -13.11 8.95 7.27
N PRO A 128 -14.00 8.17 6.62
CA PRO A 128 -13.94 7.95 5.18
C PRO A 128 -14.09 9.24 4.37
N GLY A 129 -14.84 10.21 4.85
CA GLY A 129 -15.03 11.50 4.18
C GLY A 129 -13.76 12.34 4.18
N GLU A 130 -12.98 12.32 5.26
CA GLU A 130 -11.67 12.98 5.33
C GLU A 130 -10.65 12.26 4.44
N LEU A 131 -10.66 10.92 4.43
CA LEU A 131 -9.80 10.13 3.55
C LEU A 131 -10.09 10.41 2.07
N GLN A 132 -11.37 10.55 1.71
CA GLN A 132 -11.80 10.82 0.34
C GLN A 132 -11.18 12.11 -0.24
N LEU A 133 -10.87 13.10 0.60
CA LEU A 133 -10.29 14.38 0.19
C LEU A 133 -8.75 14.37 0.08
N LYS A 134 -8.10 13.30 0.54
CA LYS A 134 -6.63 13.20 0.46
C LYS A 134 -6.14 13.30 -0.98
N GLY A 135 -5.07 14.06 -1.18
CA GLY A 135 -4.42 14.24 -2.48
C GLY A 135 -5.28 14.90 -3.56
N GLY A 136 -6.48 15.38 -3.22
CA GLY A 136 -7.44 15.93 -4.20
C GLY A 136 -8.52 14.92 -4.63
N GLY A 137 -8.59 13.78 -3.95
CA GLY A 137 -9.62 12.75 -4.13
C GLY A 137 -9.06 11.40 -4.58
N ILE A 138 -9.16 10.41 -3.71
CA ILE A 138 -8.71 9.04 -4.01
C ILE A 138 -9.56 8.46 -5.15
N THR A 139 -8.94 8.05 -6.25
CA THR A 139 -9.62 7.47 -7.42
C THR A 139 -9.48 5.95 -7.51
N VAL A 140 -8.39 5.39 -6.98
CA VAL A 140 -8.12 3.95 -7.00
C VAL A 140 -7.69 3.47 -5.62
N GLY A 141 -8.41 2.48 -5.09
CA GLY A 141 -8.06 1.78 -3.86
C GLY A 141 -7.51 0.39 -4.14
N PHE A 142 -6.38 0.07 -3.51
CA PHE A 142 -5.83 -1.29 -3.45
C PHE A 142 -5.87 -1.76 -2.01
N MET A 143 -6.08 -3.04 -1.78
CA MET A 143 -6.06 -3.57 -0.43
C MET A 143 -5.84 -5.08 -0.41
N ASN A 144 -4.97 -5.53 0.48
CA ASN A 144 -4.94 -6.90 0.98
C ASN A 144 -5.17 -6.83 2.50
N PRO A 145 -6.44 -6.89 2.97
CA PRO A 145 -6.75 -6.66 4.37
C PRO A 145 -6.24 -7.82 5.24
N PRO A 146 -6.06 -7.60 6.56
CA PRO A 146 -5.71 -8.67 7.47
C PRO A 146 -6.81 -9.74 7.47
N TYR A 147 -6.40 -11.01 7.42
CA TYR A 147 -7.35 -12.13 7.49
C TYR A 147 -7.88 -12.28 8.92
N SER A 148 -9.19 -12.10 9.10
CA SER A 148 -9.79 -12.28 10.41
C SER A 148 -9.92 -13.78 10.70
N GLN A 149 -9.16 -14.25 11.69
CA GLN A 149 -9.39 -15.58 12.30
C GLN A 149 -10.42 -15.48 13.44
N ALA A 150 -11.08 -14.38 13.57
CA ALA A 150 -11.92 -14.05 14.69
C ALA A 150 -13.25 -14.82 14.64
N LYS A 151 -13.37 -15.79 15.51
CA LYS A 151 -14.60 -16.54 15.78
C LYS A 151 -15.30 -15.91 17.00
N GLY A 152 -16.19 -14.96 16.80
CA GLY A 152 -16.98 -14.35 17.89
C GLY A 152 -17.81 -13.14 17.46
N LYS A 153 -18.86 -12.83 18.24
CA LYS A 153 -19.74 -11.69 17.96
C LYS A 153 -19.03 -10.32 18.03
N ASP A 154 -17.99 -10.22 18.85
CA ASP A 154 -17.23 -8.95 19.08
C ASP A 154 -16.23 -8.64 17.97
N THR A 155 -16.00 -9.57 17.05
CA THR A 155 -15.00 -9.46 15.98
C THR A 155 -15.63 -9.29 14.59
N ALA A 156 -16.95 -9.22 14.50
CA ALA A 156 -17.66 -8.98 13.24
C ALA A 156 -17.27 -7.65 12.58
N ASN A 157 -16.84 -6.66 13.37
CA ASN A 157 -16.39 -5.35 12.90
C ASN A 157 -14.95 -5.37 12.32
N LEU A 158 -14.21 -6.45 12.49
CA LEU A 158 -12.86 -6.64 11.94
C LEU A 158 -12.87 -7.62 10.75
N SER A 159 -14.05 -7.92 10.19
CA SER A 159 -14.14 -8.75 8.99
C SER A 159 -13.61 -8.02 7.76
N GLU A 160 -13.10 -8.76 6.81
CA GLU A 160 -12.62 -8.24 5.52
C GLU A 160 -13.67 -7.36 4.83
N LEU A 161 -14.97 -7.68 5.01
CA LEU A 161 -16.09 -6.88 4.48
C LEU A 161 -16.17 -5.48 5.09
N CYS A 162 -15.80 -5.31 6.36
CA CYS A 162 -15.73 -3.99 6.99
C CYS A 162 -14.64 -3.12 6.36
N PHE A 163 -13.47 -3.70 6.10
CA PHE A 163 -12.38 -3.03 5.41
C PHE A 163 -12.78 -2.62 3.99
N ILE A 164 -13.39 -3.54 3.23
CA ILE A 164 -13.88 -3.27 1.86
C ILE A 164 -14.89 -2.13 1.86
N ARG A 165 -15.92 -2.17 2.75
CA ARG A 165 -16.93 -1.13 2.86
C ARG A 165 -16.30 0.23 3.21
N HIS A 166 -15.36 0.24 4.15
CA HIS A 166 -14.68 1.46 4.57
C HIS A 166 -13.86 2.05 3.43
N LEU A 167 -13.12 1.22 2.67
CA LEU A 167 -12.37 1.65 1.50
C LEU A 167 -13.29 2.22 0.41
N LEU A 168 -14.40 1.54 0.08
CA LEU A 168 -15.35 2.04 -0.91
C LEU A 168 -15.93 3.41 -0.55
N ASN A 169 -16.16 3.67 0.75
CA ASN A 169 -16.64 4.96 1.23
C ASN A 169 -15.52 6.05 1.22
N SER A 170 -14.26 5.65 1.08
CA SER A 170 -13.10 6.55 1.04
C SER A 170 -12.66 6.90 -0.39
N ILE A 171 -13.31 6.34 -1.41
CA ILE A 171 -12.99 6.59 -2.83
C ILE A 171 -13.98 7.62 -3.39
N THR A 172 -13.48 8.59 -4.14
CA THR A 172 -14.28 9.53 -4.93
C THR A 172 -14.89 8.82 -6.14
N THR A 173 -16.18 8.90 -6.32
CA THR A 173 -16.90 8.44 -7.51
C THR A 173 -16.95 9.51 -8.58
#